data_244f65168b8112c7447d1b6a2486c45e
#
_entry.id   244f65168b8112c7447d1b6a2486c45e
#
_cell.length_a   1.000
_cell.length_b   1.000
_cell.length_c   1.000
_cell.angle_alpha   90.00
_cell.angle_beta   90.00
_cell.angle_gamma   90.00
#
_symmetry.space_group_name_H-M   'P 1'
#
loop_
_entity.id
_entity.type
_entity.pdbx_description
1 polymer ?
#
loop_
_entity_poly.entity_id
_entity_poly.type
_entity_poly.pdbx_seq_one_letter_code
_entity_poly.pdbx_strand_id
1 'polypeptide(L)'
;MSEPKDKSWGVRIIALTFIGIIVLGNLLLVLPEHIFKTRATSSCNACINNLRQIDAAANQFASEHGLANGSPIRFPNDLTPYLKLNREGKIPPCPQGGSYYLLWVGQPPKCTLGTTITPAHILP
;
A
#
# COMPACT_ATOMS: atom_id res chain seq x y z
N MET A 1 43.90 -55.14 -0.71
CA MET A 1 44.21 -53.75 -1.08
C MET A 1 42.98 -52.91 -0.79
N SER A 2 42.94 -52.23 0.35
CA SER A 2 41.82 -51.34 0.74
C SER A 2 42.07 -49.98 0.13
N GLU A 3 41.21 -49.56 -0.77
CA GLU A 3 41.19 -48.24 -1.35
C GLU A 3 41.06 -47.17 -0.23
N PRO A 4 41.83 -46.10 -0.27
CA PRO A 4 41.68 -45.02 0.71
C PRO A 4 40.35 -44.33 0.50
N LYS A 5 39.40 -44.60 1.39
CA LYS A 5 38.12 -43.93 1.46
C LYS A 5 38.34 -42.42 1.49
N ASP A 6 37.94 -41.76 0.43
CA ASP A 6 38.26 -40.39 0.03
C ASP A 6 37.91 -39.39 1.17
N LYS A 7 38.93 -38.95 1.90
CA LYS A 7 38.84 -37.93 2.96
C LYS A 7 38.30 -36.59 2.44
N SER A 8 38.31 -36.43 1.10
CA SER A 8 37.85 -35.24 0.40
C SER A 8 36.32 -35.10 0.42
N TRP A 9 35.60 -36.23 0.51
CA TRP A 9 34.12 -36.22 0.50
C TRP A 9 33.53 -35.61 1.79
N GLY A 10 34.10 -35.96 2.94
CA GLY A 10 33.71 -35.39 4.23
C GLY A 10 33.92 -33.89 4.28
N VAL A 11 35.05 -33.39 3.77
CA VAL A 11 35.34 -31.95 3.71
C VAL A 11 34.38 -31.21 2.79
N ARG A 12 34.01 -31.81 1.66
CA ARG A 12 33.03 -31.22 0.73
C ARG A 12 31.63 -31.11 1.34
N ILE A 13 31.18 -32.12 2.07
CA ILE A 13 29.86 -32.08 2.77
C ILE A 13 29.89 -31.00 3.84
N ILE A 14 30.93 -30.90 4.66
CA ILE A 14 31.05 -29.87 5.69
C ILE A 14 31.05 -28.46 5.05
N ALA A 15 31.77 -28.25 3.96
CA ALA A 15 31.81 -26.97 3.27
C ALA A 15 30.43 -26.60 2.70
N LEU A 16 29.73 -27.55 2.10
CA LEU A 16 28.37 -27.31 1.56
C LEU A 16 27.34 -27.01 2.65
N THR A 17 27.41 -27.66 3.81
CA THR A 17 26.55 -27.36 4.95
C THR A 17 26.79 -25.98 5.51
N PHE A 18 28.05 -25.54 5.66
CA PHE A 18 28.39 -24.20 6.08
C PHE A 18 27.88 -23.12 5.10
N ILE A 19 28.07 -23.34 3.79
CA ILE A 19 27.56 -22.43 2.77
C ILE A 19 26.02 -22.37 2.85
N GLY A 20 25.34 -23.51 3.01
CA GLY A 20 23.89 -23.57 3.17
C GLY A 20 23.39 -22.79 4.38
N ILE A 21 24.06 -22.89 5.52
CA ILE A 21 23.71 -22.16 6.75
C ILE A 21 23.91 -20.65 6.55
N ILE A 22 24.99 -20.22 5.91
CA ILE A 22 25.26 -18.81 5.64
C ILE A 22 24.21 -18.23 4.69
N VAL A 23 23.87 -18.93 3.62
CA VAL A 23 22.85 -18.50 2.65
C VAL A 23 21.47 -18.40 3.31
N LEU A 24 21.09 -19.41 4.09
CA LEU A 24 19.83 -19.44 4.82
C LEU A 24 19.76 -18.30 5.86
N GLY A 25 20.84 -18.07 6.60
CA GLY A 25 20.93 -16.99 7.57
C GLY A 25 20.78 -15.61 6.92
N ASN A 26 21.45 -15.36 5.80
CA ASN A 26 21.29 -14.11 5.04
C ASN A 26 19.85 -13.96 4.49
N LEU A 27 19.26 -15.02 3.99
CA LEU A 27 17.89 -15.00 3.47
C LEU A 27 16.89 -14.63 4.58
N LEU A 28 17.03 -15.18 5.78
CA LEU A 28 16.18 -14.90 6.93
C LEU A 28 16.33 -13.45 7.46
N LEU A 29 17.48 -12.83 7.28
CA LEU A 29 17.72 -11.44 7.69
C LEU A 29 17.15 -10.43 6.69
N VAL A 30 17.20 -10.73 5.38
CA VAL A 30 16.78 -9.81 4.32
C VAL A 30 15.28 -9.86 4.04
N LEU A 31 14.65 -11.04 4.14
CA LEU A 31 13.22 -11.22 3.84
C LEU A 31 12.28 -10.31 4.64
N PRO A 32 12.45 -10.12 5.97
CA PRO A 32 11.51 -9.29 6.74
C PRO A 32 11.44 -7.85 6.25
N GLU A 33 12.58 -7.22 6.00
CA GLU A 33 12.63 -5.82 5.57
C GLU A 33 11.91 -5.58 4.25
N HIS A 34 12.11 -6.47 3.27
CA HIS A 34 11.44 -6.37 1.97
C HIS A 34 9.93 -6.53 2.09
N ILE A 35 9.45 -7.45 2.91
CA ILE A 35 8.01 -7.70 3.11
C ILE A 35 7.33 -6.50 3.76
N PHE A 36 7.90 -5.92 4.81
CA PHE A 36 7.33 -4.77 5.49
C PHE A 36 7.28 -3.53 4.59
N LYS A 37 8.36 -3.25 3.87
CA LYS A 37 8.42 -2.13 2.92
C LYS A 37 7.40 -2.27 1.80
N THR A 38 7.24 -3.46 1.24
CA THR A 38 6.28 -3.75 0.17
C THR A 38 4.84 -3.56 0.66
N ARG A 39 4.50 -4.00 1.87
CA ARG A 39 3.17 -3.81 2.46
C ARG A 39 2.85 -2.33 2.68
N ALA A 40 3.78 -1.55 3.22
CA ALA A 40 3.58 -0.12 3.44
C ALA A 40 3.32 0.62 2.12
N THR A 41 4.11 0.33 1.08
CA THR A 41 3.93 0.91 -0.25
C THR A 41 2.59 0.48 -0.89
N SER A 42 2.20 -0.78 -0.77
CA SER A 42 0.92 -1.27 -1.28
C SER A 42 -0.27 -0.60 -0.60
N SER A 43 -0.22 -0.43 0.72
CA SER A 43 -1.25 0.26 1.49
C SER A 43 -1.35 1.74 1.13
N CYS A 44 -0.22 2.40 0.92
CA CYS A 44 -0.17 3.78 0.44
C CYS A 44 -0.82 3.91 -0.94
N ASN A 45 -0.44 3.05 -1.89
CA ASN A 45 -0.99 3.06 -3.24
C ASN A 45 -2.51 2.82 -3.24
N ALA A 46 -3.01 1.91 -2.40
CA ALA A 46 -4.44 1.70 -2.25
C ALA A 46 -5.16 2.95 -1.71
N CYS A 47 -4.58 3.64 -0.72
CA CYS A 47 -5.09 4.90 -0.21
C CYS A 47 -5.12 5.99 -1.30
N ILE A 48 -4.03 6.16 -2.04
CA ILE A 48 -3.95 7.12 -3.16
C ILE A 48 -5.00 6.82 -4.23
N ASN A 49 -5.23 5.55 -4.56
CA ASN A 49 -6.26 5.15 -5.51
C ASN A 49 -7.66 5.50 -5.00
N ASN A 50 -7.94 5.34 -3.72
CA ASN A 50 -9.21 5.77 -3.12
C ASN A 50 -9.37 7.31 -3.20
N LEU A 51 -8.30 8.07 -2.91
CA LEU A 51 -8.31 9.53 -3.06
C LEU A 51 -8.60 9.95 -4.52
N ARG A 52 -8.00 9.29 -5.51
CA ARG A 52 -8.28 9.55 -6.94
C ARG A 52 -9.73 9.27 -7.31
N GLN A 53 -10.33 8.22 -6.76
CA GLN A 53 -11.75 7.92 -6.98
C GLN A 53 -12.65 8.99 -6.36
N ILE A 54 -12.31 9.47 -5.16
CA ILE A 54 -13.06 10.56 -4.49
C ILE A 54 -12.95 11.87 -5.30
N ASP A 55 -11.75 12.18 -5.80
CA ASP A 55 -11.53 13.37 -6.64
C ASP A 55 -12.32 13.31 -7.93
N ALA A 56 -12.29 12.17 -8.63
CA ALA A 56 -13.08 11.95 -9.85
C ALA A 56 -14.59 12.06 -9.59
N ALA A 57 -15.07 11.48 -8.48
CA ALA A 57 -16.47 11.57 -8.08
C ALA A 57 -16.90 13.01 -7.78
N ALA A 58 -16.03 13.80 -7.14
CA ALA A 58 -16.30 15.22 -6.86
C ALA A 58 -16.39 16.05 -8.14
N ASN A 59 -15.51 15.80 -9.10
CA ASN A 59 -15.51 16.47 -10.39
C ASN A 59 -16.78 16.10 -11.20
N GLN A 60 -17.19 14.83 -11.19
CA GLN A 60 -18.41 14.39 -11.84
C GLN A 60 -19.64 15.02 -11.18
N PHE A 61 -19.75 14.96 -9.85
CA PHE A 61 -20.83 15.60 -9.10
C PHE A 61 -20.92 17.10 -9.42
N ALA A 62 -19.80 17.81 -9.41
CA ALA A 62 -19.77 19.23 -9.73
C ALA A 62 -20.24 19.52 -11.16
N SER A 63 -19.81 18.71 -12.13
CA SER A 63 -20.19 18.86 -13.53
C SER A 63 -21.70 18.64 -13.72
N GLU A 64 -22.27 17.58 -13.12
CA GLU A 64 -23.69 17.26 -13.27
C GLU A 64 -24.62 18.29 -12.58
N HIS A 65 -24.14 18.93 -11.51
CA HIS A 65 -24.92 19.93 -10.77
C HIS A 65 -24.55 21.37 -11.11
N GLY A 66 -23.67 21.60 -12.09
CA GLY A 66 -23.25 22.94 -12.50
C GLY A 66 -22.55 23.73 -11.37
N LEU A 67 -21.82 23.04 -10.48
CA LEU A 67 -21.17 23.66 -9.33
C LEU A 67 -19.80 24.24 -9.71
N ALA A 68 -19.53 25.44 -9.24
CA ALA A 68 -18.23 26.07 -9.41
C ALA A 68 -17.22 25.59 -8.34
N ASN A 69 -15.91 25.79 -8.63
CA ASN A 69 -14.88 25.57 -7.63
C ASN A 69 -15.15 26.40 -6.35
N GLY A 70 -14.95 25.77 -5.20
CA GLY A 70 -15.28 26.38 -3.91
C GLY A 70 -16.72 26.15 -3.44
N SER A 71 -17.57 25.47 -4.23
CA SER A 71 -18.88 25.05 -3.75
C SER A 71 -18.75 23.95 -2.68
N PRO A 72 -19.56 24.00 -1.60
CA PRO A 72 -19.47 23.03 -0.52
C PRO A 72 -19.94 21.64 -0.95
N ILE A 73 -19.28 20.60 -0.45
CA ILE A 73 -19.63 19.19 -0.63
C ILE A 73 -19.94 18.56 0.72
N ARG A 74 -21.06 17.89 0.85
CA ARG A 74 -21.42 17.06 2.01
C ARG A 74 -20.83 15.67 1.86
N PHE A 75 -19.55 15.55 2.17
CA PHE A 75 -18.83 14.29 2.09
C PHE A 75 -19.24 13.33 3.23
N PRO A 76 -19.47 12.02 2.99
CA PRO A 76 -19.43 11.35 1.69
C PRO A 76 -20.77 11.37 0.92
N ASN A 77 -21.85 11.91 1.48
CA ASN A 77 -23.24 11.72 1.02
C ASN A 77 -23.46 12.14 -0.44
N ASP A 78 -22.97 13.33 -0.81
CA ASP A 78 -23.16 13.87 -2.16
C ASP A 78 -22.39 13.06 -3.22
N LEU A 79 -21.30 12.38 -2.81
CA LEU A 79 -20.43 11.62 -3.71
C LEU A 79 -20.75 10.13 -3.77
N THR A 80 -21.57 9.63 -2.84
CA THR A 80 -21.92 8.20 -2.78
C THR A 80 -22.39 7.60 -4.11
N PRO A 81 -23.23 8.28 -4.93
CA PRO A 81 -23.67 7.75 -6.22
C PRO A 81 -22.54 7.56 -7.26
N TYR A 82 -21.45 8.28 -7.09
CA TYR A 82 -20.32 8.34 -8.03
C TYR A 82 -19.13 7.48 -7.59
N LEU A 83 -19.20 6.86 -6.41
CA LEU A 83 -18.12 6.13 -5.79
C LEU A 83 -18.32 4.62 -5.89
N LYS A 84 -17.23 3.89 -6.10
CA LYS A 84 -17.23 2.44 -5.94
C LYS A 84 -17.18 2.10 -4.45
N LEU A 85 -18.32 1.71 -3.91
CA LEU A 85 -18.48 1.35 -2.52
C LEU A 85 -18.08 -0.11 -2.27
N ASN A 86 -17.71 -0.43 -1.03
CA ASN A 86 -17.50 -1.79 -0.56
C ASN A 86 -18.84 -2.54 -0.38
N ARG A 87 -18.79 -3.80 0.06
CA ARG A 87 -19.99 -4.61 0.29
C ARG A 87 -20.94 -4.03 1.35
N GLU A 88 -20.45 -3.15 2.21
CA GLU A 88 -21.21 -2.46 3.26
C GLU A 88 -21.79 -1.13 2.79
N GLY A 89 -21.64 -0.78 1.51
CA GLY A 89 -22.09 0.50 0.97
C GLY A 89 -21.27 1.70 1.43
N LYS A 90 -20.01 1.49 1.83
CA LYS A 90 -19.10 2.55 2.30
C LYS A 90 -17.88 2.69 1.39
N ILE A 91 -17.27 3.85 1.42
CA ILE A 91 -15.95 4.06 0.79
C ILE A 91 -14.94 3.12 1.47
N PRO A 92 -14.17 2.32 0.71
CA PRO A 92 -13.12 1.49 1.30
C PRO A 92 -12.18 2.33 2.16
N PRO A 93 -11.95 1.98 3.44
CA PRO A 93 -11.09 2.77 4.30
C PRO A 93 -9.62 2.72 3.84
N CYS A 94 -8.83 3.66 4.33
CA CYS A 94 -7.39 3.58 4.15
C CYS A 94 -6.86 2.31 4.86
N PRO A 95 -6.07 1.45 4.18
CA PRO A 95 -5.60 0.19 4.78
C PRO A 95 -4.73 0.36 6.04
N GLN A 96 -4.23 1.57 6.29
CA GLN A 96 -3.47 1.91 7.49
C GLN A 96 -4.30 2.64 8.56
N GLY A 97 -5.63 2.62 8.45
CA GLY A 97 -6.54 3.14 9.46
C GLY A 97 -6.89 4.63 9.30
N GLY A 98 -6.48 5.29 8.21
CA GLY A 98 -6.88 6.67 7.94
C GLY A 98 -8.32 6.78 7.40
N SER A 99 -8.90 7.96 7.56
CA SER A 99 -10.20 8.34 6.99
C SER A 99 -10.00 9.39 5.89
N TYR A 100 -11.00 9.52 5.01
CA TYR A 100 -10.97 10.51 3.94
C TYR A 100 -11.88 11.68 4.26
N TYR A 101 -11.53 12.86 3.76
CA TYR A 101 -12.36 14.04 3.84
C TYR A 101 -12.17 14.95 2.62
N LEU A 102 -13.24 15.64 2.26
CA LEU A 102 -13.31 16.64 1.21
C LEU A 102 -14.38 17.66 1.60
N LEU A 103 -14.11 18.95 1.43
CA LEU A 103 -14.99 20.02 1.86
C LEU A 103 -15.57 20.82 0.68
N TRP A 104 -14.80 20.99 -0.38
CA TRP A 104 -15.12 21.91 -1.47
C TRP A 104 -14.81 21.32 -2.84
N VAL A 105 -15.62 21.68 -3.82
CA VAL A 105 -15.35 21.39 -5.24
C VAL A 105 -14.03 22.03 -5.67
N GLY A 106 -13.21 21.29 -6.41
CA GLY A 106 -11.89 21.74 -6.88
C GLY A 106 -10.78 21.67 -5.83
N GLN A 107 -11.09 21.21 -4.61
CA GLN A 107 -10.09 20.91 -3.60
C GLN A 107 -9.69 19.43 -3.67
N PRO A 108 -8.40 19.08 -3.62
CA PRO A 108 -8.01 17.67 -3.58
C PRO A 108 -8.49 17.01 -2.28
N PRO A 109 -9.07 15.80 -2.34
CA PRO A 109 -9.43 15.04 -1.15
C PRO A 109 -8.19 14.66 -0.34
N LYS A 110 -8.36 14.52 0.96
CA LYS A 110 -7.26 14.25 1.88
C LYS A 110 -7.52 13.01 2.71
N CYS A 111 -6.44 12.30 3.04
CA CYS A 111 -6.42 11.26 4.06
C CYS A 111 -5.95 11.85 5.40
N THR A 112 -6.55 11.42 6.51
CA THR A 112 -6.16 11.90 7.85
C THR A 112 -4.72 11.54 8.21
N LEU A 113 -4.15 10.49 7.61
CA LEU A 113 -2.75 10.13 7.78
C LEU A 113 -1.82 11.08 7.00
N GLY A 114 -2.24 11.58 5.83
CA GLY A 114 -1.53 12.58 5.05
C GLY A 114 -0.03 12.33 4.94
N THR A 115 0.76 13.27 5.48
CA THR A 115 2.22 13.22 5.54
C THR A 115 2.77 12.68 6.87
N THR A 116 1.90 12.28 7.80
CA THR A 116 2.34 11.81 9.13
C THR A 116 3.00 10.44 9.11
N ILE A 117 2.86 9.71 8.00
CA ILE A 117 3.44 8.39 7.79
C ILE A 117 4.25 8.32 6.50
N THR A 118 5.12 7.32 6.41
CA THR A 118 5.95 7.07 5.22
C THR A 118 5.61 5.69 4.65
N PRO A 119 5.30 5.61 3.34
CA PRO A 119 5.14 6.70 2.37
C PRO A 119 3.90 7.56 2.63
N ALA A 120 3.91 8.82 2.19
CA ALA A 120 2.84 9.78 2.44
C ALA A 120 1.54 9.42 1.70
N HIS A 121 0.40 9.57 2.36
CA HIS A 121 -0.95 9.26 1.84
C HIS A 121 -1.61 10.53 1.28
N ILE A 122 -1.01 11.12 0.26
CA ILE A 122 -1.47 12.33 -0.43
C ILE A 122 -1.57 12.11 -1.93
N LEU A 123 -2.44 12.86 -2.59
CA LEU A 123 -2.42 12.93 -4.06
C LEU A 123 -1.18 13.70 -4.52
N PRO A 124 -0.48 13.21 -5.56
CA PRO A 124 0.65 13.91 -6.17
C PRO A 124 0.20 15.12 -6.95
#